data_0e1e51e63da3cb6918222a52bfe84ea6
#
_entry.id   0e1e51e63da3cb6918222a52bfe84ea6
#
_cell.length_a   1.000
_cell.length_b   1.000
_cell.length_c   1.000
_cell.angle_alpha   90.00
_cell.angle_beta   90.00
_cell.angle_gamma   90.00
#
_symmetry.space_group_name_H-M   'P 1'
#
loop_
_entity.id
_entity.type
_entity.pdbx_description
1 polymer ?
#
loop_
_entity_poly.entity_id
_entity_poly.type
_entity_poly.pdbx_seq_one_letter_code
_entity_poly.pdbx_strand_id
1 'polypeptide(L)'
;MNRTQIAQLLGRPFFAGTVRLVTPMRVYGRDRFPANGPVVLCFNHFSWLDPWAIGSQVQRTLYYVAKQEAHDNPIIGPLIRLFGTISVRRGESDREAVRLMREIVHRGDALGMFPEGTRQEREPGTVLPGAAMIAVQEGAPVVCGAIHGSQDWRLGNFHPVSIAFGEPFDVGHHPRNSKGYREAAHEIQQELRRLWEFLVATHAQGRPRVAIPPP
;
A
#
# COMPACT_ATOMS: atom_id res chain seq x y z
N MET A 1 -19.47 -11.30 6.75
CA MET A 1 -18.44 -11.03 5.70
C MET A 1 -19.15 -10.50 4.45
N ASN A 2 -18.63 -9.41 3.88
CA ASN A 2 -19.13 -8.90 2.59
C ASN A 2 -18.44 -9.61 1.40
N ARG A 3 -18.90 -9.30 0.15
CA ARG A 3 -18.37 -9.95 -1.07
C ARG A 3 -16.85 -9.77 -1.22
N THR A 4 -16.33 -8.58 -0.92
CA THR A 4 -14.89 -8.27 -0.99
C THR A 4 -14.09 -9.11 0.01
N GLN A 5 -14.57 -9.24 1.25
CA GLN A 5 -13.92 -10.05 2.27
C GLN A 5 -13.82 -11.52 1.85
N ILE A 6 -14.91 -12.07 1.29
CA ILE A 6 -14.93 -13.44 0.77
C ILE A 6 -13.96 -13.59 -0.41
N ALA A 7 -14.01 -12.65 -1.37
CA ALA A 7 -13.13 -12.70 -2.54
C ALA A 7 -11.65 -12.63 -2.16
N GLN A 8 -11.28 -11.75 -1.21
CA GLN A 8 -9.90 -11.66 -0.74
C GLN A 8 -9.48 -12.89 0.07
N LEU A 9 -10.35 -13.43 0.92
CA LEU A 9 -10.06 -14.64 1.69
C LEU A 9 -9.75 -15.83 0.77
N LEU A 10 -10.58 -16.06 -0.24
CA LEU A 10 -10.43 -17.18 -1.17
C LEU A 10 -9.34 -16.92 -2.22
N GLY A 11 -9.21 -15.68 -2.69
CA GLY A 11 -8.24 -15.30 -3.73
C GLY A 11 -6.81 -15.12 -3.24
N ARG A 12 -6.62 -14.80 -1.95
CA ARG A 12 -5.28 -14.52 -1.40
C ARG A 12 -4.27 -15.66 -1.58
N PRO A 13 -4.57 -16.94 -1.25
CA PRO A 13 -3.63 -18.03 -1.48
C PRO A 13 -3.27 -18.19 -2.95
N PHE A 14 -4.24 -18.00 -3.85
CA PHE A 14 -4.01 -18.02 -5.29
C PHE A 14 -3.04 -16.90 -5.73
N PHE A 15 -3.28 -15.65 -5.31
CA PHE A 15 -2.38 -14.53 -5.63
C PHE A 15 -1.01 -14.67 -4.97
N ALA A 16 -0.94 -15.16 -3.74
CA ALA A 16 0.34 -15.44 -3.08
C ALA A 16 1.15 -16.50 -3.83
N GLY A 17 0.48 -17.54 -4.34
CA GLY A 17 1.09 -18.57 -5.19
C GLY A 17 1.58 -18.01 -6.51
N THR A 18 0.74 -17.28 -7.24
CA THR A 18 1.09 -16.69 -8.54
C THR A 18 2.23 -15.66 -8.43
N VAL A 19 2.21 -14.80 -7.42
CA VAL A 19 3.31 -13.85 -7.17
C VAL A 19 4.62 -14.60 -6.91
N ARG A 20 4.61 -15.66 -6.10
CA ARG A 20 5.81 -16.47 -5.83
C ARG A 20 6.33 -17.23 -7.06
N LEU A 21 5.44 -17.58 -8.00
CA LEU A 21 5.84 -18.24 -9.26
C LEU A 21 6.51 -17.26 -10.24
N VAL A 22 6.16 -15.98 -10.19
CA VAL A 22 6.67 -14.98 -11.14
C VAL A 22 7.80 -14.13 -10.58
N THR A 23 8.03 -14.15 -9.26
CA THR A 23 9.14 -13.44 -8.62
C THR A 23 9.61 -14.11 -7.33
N PRO A 24 10.95 -14.27 -7.12
CA PRO A 24 11.50 -14.63 -5.82
C PRO A 24 11.29 -13.49 -4.82
N MET A 25 10.31 -13.63 -3.92
CA MET A 25 9.91 -12.57 -2.99
C MET A 25 10.50 -12.78 -1.58
N ARG A 26 10.93 -11.68 -0.95
CA ARG A 26 11.27 -11.60 0.47
C ARG A 26 10.39 -10.57 1.15
N VAL A 27 10.00 -10.84 2.39
CA VAL A 27 9.17 -9.94 3.18
C VAL A 27 9.78 -9.79 4.57
N TYR A 28 9.92 -8.57 5.01
CA TYR A 28 10.51 -8.19 6.29
C TYR A 28 9.49 -7.41 7.14
N GLY A 29 9.42 -7.66 8.43
CA GLY A 29 8.53 -6.96 9.35
C GLY A 29 7.03 -7.19 9.10
N ARG A 30 6.64 -8.31 8.51
CA ARG A 30 5.23 -8.61 8.19
C ARG A 30 4.32 -8.62 9.42
N ASP A 31 4.84 -9.02 10.54
CA ASP A 31 4.17 -9.11 11.85
C ASP A 31 3.84 -7.74 12.46
N ARG A 32 4.47 -6.67 11.97
CA ARG A 32 4.19 -5.28 12.36
C ARG A 32 2.84 -4.77 11.84
N PHE A 33 2.29 -5.40 10.80
CA PHE A 33 1.01 -4.97 10.26
C PHE A 33 -0.14 -5.39 11.18
N PRO A 34 -0.98 -4.44 11.67
CA PRO A 34 -2.06 -4.73 12.62
C PRO A 34 -3.06 -5.75 12.10
N ALA A 35 -3.35 -6.78 12.89
CA ALA A 35 -4.33 -7.81 12.54
C ALA A 35 -5.76 -7.27 12.53
N ASN A 36 -6.07 -6.26 13.33
CA ASN A 36 -7.40 -5.66 13.51
C ASN A 36 -7.30 -4.15 13.71
N GLY A 37 -8.45 -3.48 13.69
CA GLY A 37 -8.58 -2.05 13.88
C GLY A 37 -8.33 -1.23 12.61
N PRO A 38 -8.65 0.08 12.63
CA PRO A 38 -8.43 0.96 11.50
C PRO A 38 -6.93 1.11 11.21
N VAL A 39 -6.56 1.20 9.95
CA VAL A 39 -5.18 1.48 9.54
C VAL A 39 -5.13 2.03 8.12
N VAL A 40 -4.27 3.01 7.90
CA VAL A 40 -3.90 3.48 6.56
C VAL A 40 -2.53 2.93 6.22
N LEU A 41 -2.49 2.05 5.23
CA LEU A 41 -1.27 1.41 4.73
C LEU A 41 -0.73 2.20 3.54
N CYS A 42 0.47 2.73 3.66
CA CYS A 42 1.14 3.53 2.64
C CYS A 42 2.35 2.77 2.07
N PHE A 43 2.43 2.68 0.73
CA PHE A 43 3.56 2.07 0.02
C PHE A 43 4.02 2.94 -1.14
N ASN A 44 5.31 2.89 -1.47
CA ASN A 44 5.80 3.39 -2.74
C ASN A 44 5.29 2.51 -3.90
N HIS A 45 5.29 3.05 -5.13
CA HIS A 45 4.68 2.40 -6.28
C HIS A 45 5.56 2.47 -7.53
N PHE A 46 5.96 1.30 -8.05
CA PHE A 46 6.78 1.18 -9.25
C PHE A 46 6.09 0.37 -10.36
N SER A 47 5.34 -0.67 -9.99
CA SER A 47 4.84 -1.68 -10.92
C SER A 47 3.36 -1.98 -10.70
N TRP A 48 2.68 -2.43 -11.74
CA TRP A 48 1.35 -3.02 -11.59
C TRP A 48 1.34 -4.30 -10.74
N LEU A 49 2.51 -4.92 -10.51
CA LEU A 49 2.68 -6.05 -9.61
C LEU A 49 2.47 -5.66 -8.14
N ASP A 50 2.78 -4.41 -7.75
CA ASP A 50 2.86 -3.99 -6.35
C ASP A 50 1.58 -4.25 -5.55
N PRO A 51 0.37 -3.88 -6.02
CA PRO A 51 -0.86 -4.13 -5.26
C PRO A 51 -1.09 -5.62 -4.97
N TRP A 52 -0.74 -6.49 -5.92
CA TRP A 52 -0.89 -7.93 -5.78
C TRP A 52 0.18 -8.52 -4.85
N ALA A 53 1.42 -8.08 -4.99
CA ALA A 53 2.53 -8.49 -4.14
C ALA A 53 2.25 -8.11 -2.67
N ILE A 54 1.91 -6.85 -2.41
CA ILE A 54 1.61 -6.33 -1.07
C ILE A 54 0.35 -6.99 -0.51
N GLY A 55 -0.75 -7.01 -1.27
CA GLY A 55 -2.03 -7.59 -0.85
C GLY A 55 -1.93 -9.08 -0.50
N SER A 56 -1.04 -9.81 -1.16
CA SER A 56 -0.78 -11.22 -0.84
C SER A 56 -0.11 -11.42 0.53
N GLN A 57 0.53 -10.39 1.08
CA GLN A 57 1.23 -10.46 2.37
C GLN A 57 0.37 -10.00 3.55
N VAL A 58 -0.68 -9.23 3.31
CA VAL A 58 -1.58 -8.73 4.37
C VAL A 58 -2.63 -9.79 4.70
N GLN A 59 -2.74 -10.18 5.97
CA GLN A 59 -3.63 -11.29 6.40
C GLN A 59 -5.08 -10.88 6.69
N ARG A 60 -5.44 -9.63 6.47
CA ARG A 60 -6.79 -9.11 6.63
C ARG A 60 -7.28 -8.44 5.35
N THR A 61 -8.56 -8.10 5.30
CA THR A 61 -9.12 -7.37 4.15
C THR A 61 -8.44 -6.02 4.01
N LEU A 62 -7.94 -5.76 2.82
CA LEU A 62 -7.27 -4.51 2.46
C LEU A 62 -7.99 -3.89 1.26
N TYR A 63 -8.56 -2.71 1.46
CA TYR A 63 -9.19 -1.92 0.42
C TYR A 63 -8.16 -1.01 -0.21
N TYR A 64 -8.10 -0.99 -1.54
CA TYR A 64 -7.15 -0.14 -2.27
C TYR A 64 -7.85 1.01 -2.97
N VAL A 65 -7.07 2.02 -3.32
CA VAL A 65 -7.47 3.11 -4.20
C VAL A 65 -6.83 2.91 -5.57
N ALA A 66 -7.63 2.92 -6.62
CA ALA A 66 -7.16 2.78 -8.00
C ALA A 66 -7.72 3.90 -8.88
N LYS A 67 -7.00 4.22 -9.96
CA LYS A 67 -7.46 5.20 -10.96
C LYS A 67 -8.76 4.75 -11.59
N GLN A 68 -9.63 5.72 -11.95
CA GLN A 68 -10.88 5.44 -12.65
C GLN A 68 -10.66 4.66 -13.95
N GLU A 69 -9.63 4.98 -14.74
CA GLU A 69 -9.35 4.29 -16.00
C GLU A 69 -9.08 2.77 -15.80
N ALA A 70 -8.56 2.38 -14.63
CA ALA A 70 -8.42 0.95 -14.29
C ALA A 70 -9.78 0.31 -14.01
N HIS A 71 -10.72 1.04 -13.42
CA HIS A 71 -12.09 0.58 -13.19
C HIS A 71 -12.91 0.52 -14.48
N ASP A 72 -12.62 1.37 -15.45
CA ASP A 72 -13.32 1.43 -16.75
C ASP A 72 -12.81 0.33 -17.70
N ASN A 73 -11.68 -0.29 -17.42
CA ASN A 73 -11.18 -1.42 -18.21
C ASN A 73 -12.13 -2.62 -18.10
N PRO A 74 -12.62 -3.19 -19.23
CA PRO A 74 -13.65 -4.22 -19.21
C PRO A 74 -13.19 -5.56 -18.61
N ILE A 75 -11.89 -5.83 -18.58
CA ILE A 75 -11.32 -7.07 -18.04
C ILE A 75 -10.87 -6.88 -16.58
N ILE A 76 -10.09 -5.83 -16.31
CA ILE A 76 -9.50 -5.59 -14.99
C ILE A 76 -10.51 -4.95 -14.04
N GLY A 77 -11.38 -4.07 -14.53
CA GLY A 77 -12.32 -3.31 -13.71
C GLY A 77 -13.24 -4.18 -12.83
N PRO A 78 -13.94 -5.20 -13.38
CA PRO A 78 -14.73 -6.12 -12.56
C PRO A 78 -13.92 -6.85 -11.47
N LEU A 79 -12.69 -7.26 -11.80
CA LEU A 79 -11.80 -7.95 -10.88
C LEU A 79 -11.38 -7.06 -9.72
N ILE A 80 -10.86 -5.85 -9.99
CA ILE A 80 -10.39 -4.95 -8.94
C ILE A 80 -11.55 -4.44 -8.07
N ARG A 81 -12.76 -4.24 -8.63
CA ARG A 81 -13.97 -3.94 -7.85
C ARG A 81 -14.33 -5.07 -6.88
N LEU A 82 -14.27 -6.31 -7.34
CA LEU A 82 -14.52 -7.50 -6.50
C LEU A 82 -13.52 -7.56 -5.33
N PHE A 83 -12.25 -7.18 -5.58
CA PHE A 83 -11.20 -7.13 -4.56
C PHE A 83 -11.20 -5.82 -3.73
N GLY A 84 -12.24 -4.98 -3.84
CA GLY A 84 -12.48 -3.84 -2.95
C GLY A 84 -11.67 -2.60 -3.27
N THR A 85 -11.33 -2.38 -4.54
CA THR A 85 -10.73 -1.12 -4.94
C THR A 85 -11.77 -0.01 -5.06
N ILE A 86 -11.42 1.17 -4.54
CA ILE A 86 -12.16 2.42 -4.69
C ILE A 86 -11.63 3.13 -5.94
N SER A 87 -12.55 3.55 -6.80
CA SER A 87 -12.21 4.41 -7.95
C SER A 87 -11.92 5.82 -7.50
N VAL A 88 -10.88 6.45 -8.04
CA VAL A 88 -10.56 7.86 -7.80
C VAL A 88 -10.21 8.56 -9.11
N ARG A 89 -10.81 9.75 -9.31
CA ARG A 89 -10.43 10.69 -10.37
C ARG A 89 -9.29 11.58 -9.86
N ARG A 90 -8.09 11.32 -10.35
CA ARG A 90 -6.91 12.09 -9.95
C ARG A 90 -6.93 13.48 -10.54
N GLY A 91 -6.45 14.47 -9.76
CA GLY A 91 -6.44 15.87 -10.17
C GLY A 91 -7.76 16.60 -9.94
N GLU A 92 -8.81 15.89 -9.52
CA GLU A 92 -10.10 16.45 -9.14
C GLU A 92 -10.36 16.30 -7.64
N SER A 93 -11.23 17.16 -7.09
CA SER A 93 -11.73 16.99 -5.72
C SER A 93 -12.80 15.90 -5.70
N ASP A 94 -12.37 14.63 -5.68
CA ASP A 94 -13.29 13.48 -5.66
C ASP A 94 -13.83 13.24 -4.25
N ARG A 95 -14.88 14.01 -3.90
CA ARG A 95 -15.51 13.96 -2.58
C ARG A 95 -16.08 12.58 -2.26
N GLU A 96 -16.59 11.87 -3.26
CA GLU A 96 -17.16 10.54 -3.08
C GLU A 96 -16.08 9.52 -2.76
N ALA A 97 -14.95 9.55 -3.47
CA ALA A 97 -13.82 8.68 -3.15
C ALA A 97 -13.29 8.94 -1.73
N VAL A 98 -13.17 10.21 -1.33
CA VAL A 98 -12.77 10.60 0.05
C VAL A 98 -13.77 10.06 1.07
N ARG A 99 -15.09 10.20 0.82
CA ARG A 99 -16.12 9.65 1.71
C ARG A 99 -15.98 8.14 1.87
N LEU A 100 -15.82 7.41 0.79
CA LEU A 100 -15.67 5.94 0.81
C LEU A 100 -14.38 5.49 1.55
N MET A 101 -13.26 6.19 1.32
CA MET A 101 -12.02 5.92 2.04
C MET A 101 -12.19 6.11 3.56
N ARG A 102 -12.83 7.20 3.97
CA ARG A 102 -13.11 7.47 5.39
C ARG A 102 -14.03 6.41 5.99
N GLU A 103 -15.10 6.00 5.28
CA GLU A 103 -16.01 4.94 5.74
C GLU A 103 -15.30 3.61 5.98
N ILE A 104 -14.33 3.25 5.12
CA ILE A 104 -13.52 2.03 5.29
C ILE A 104 -12.73 2.12 6.60
N VAL A 105 -12.00 3.21 6.80
CA VAL A 105 -11.18 3.40 8.00
C VAL A 105 -12.07 3.50 9.25
N HIS A 106 -13.15 4.28 9.20
CA HIS A 106 -14.09 4.48 10.30
C HIS A 106 -14.71 3.17 10.83
N ARG A 107 -15.01 2.21 9.96
CA ARG A 107 -15.53 0.90 10.37
C ARG A 107 -14.46 -0.09 10.83
N GLY A 108 -13.21 0.33 10.94
CA GLY A 108 -12.10 -0.49 11.44
C GLY A 108 -11.42 -1.37 10.39
N ASP A 109 -11.64 -1.11 9.10
CA ASP A 109 -10.96 -1.82 8.02
C ASP A 109 -9.60 -1.17 7.66
N ALA A 110 -8.79 -1.90 6.87
CA ALA A 110 -7.51 -1.41 6.37
C ALA A 110 -7.67 -0.76 4.99
N LEU A 111 -7.13 0.44 4.83
CA LEU A 111 -7.07 1.18 3.57
C LEU A 111 -5.64 1.21 3.05
N GLY A 112 -5.38 0.60 1.90
CA GLY A 112 -4.09 0.64 1.21
C GLY A 112 -4.02 1.76 0.17
N MET A 113 -2.97 2.53 0.22
CA MET A 113 -2.73 3.65 -0.69
C MET A 113 -1.30 3.66 -1.20
N PHE A 114 -1.15 4.11 -2.43
CA PHE A 114 0.12 4.54 -3.00
C PHE A 114 0.12 6.07 -3.02
N PRO A 115 0.63 6.71 -1.95
CA PRO A 115 0.41 8.15 -1.72
C PRO A 115 1.17 9.05 -2.70
N GLU A 116 2.04 8.50 -3.51
CA GLU A 116 2.69 9.19 -4.64
C GLU A 116 1.70 9.55 -5.77
N GLY A 117 0.54 8.91 -5.78
CA GLY A 117 -0.51 9.14 -6.78
C GLY A 117 -0.19 8.60 -8.19
N THR A 118 1.03 8.16 -8.47
CA THR A 118 1.44 7.55 -9.75
C THR A 118 2.60 6.58 -9.51
N ARG A 119 2.88 5.74 -10.50
CA ARG A 119 4.08 4.87 -10.48
C ARG A 119 5.32 5.72 -10.73
N GLN A 120 6.36 5.43 -9.95
CA GLN A 120 7.68 6.03 -10.08
C GLN A 120 8.59 5.12 -10.92
N GLU A 121 9.71 5.65 -11.41
CA GLU A 121 10.61 4.87 -12.26
C GLU A 121 11.65 4.09 -11.45
N ARG A 122 12.32 4.73 -10.49
CA ARG A 122 13.47 4.15 -9.78
C ARG A 122 13.45 4.32 -8.28
N GLU A 123 13.02 5.48 -7.78
CA GLU A 123 13.02 5.85 -6.38
C GLU A 123 11.62 6.31 -5.95
N PRO A 124 11.27 6.20 -4.67
CA PRO A 124 10.03 6.76 -4.16
C PRO A 124 9.90 8.26 -4.43
N GLY A 125 8.74 8.65 -4.94
CA GLY A 125 8.42 10.04 -5.25
C GLY A 125 7.91 10.84 -4.06
N THR A 126 7.35 12.00 -4.35
CA THR A 126 6.75 12.87 -3.34
C THR A 126 5.40 12.31 -2.89
N VAL A 127 5.20 12.25 -1.59
CA VAL A 127 3.94 11.82 -0.95
C VAL A 127 2.92 12.97 -0.99
N LEU A 128 1.77 12.70 -1.60
CA LEU A 128 0.62 13.60 -1.64
C LEU A 128 -0.17 13.52 -0.32
N PRO A 129 -0.83 14.62 0.10
CA PRO A 129 -1.48 14.69 1.42
C PRO A 129 -2.73 13.81 1.60
N GLY A 130 -3.21 13.12 0.55
CA GLY A 130 -4.47 12.38 0.60
C GLY A 130 -4.51 11.27 1.66
N ALA A 131 -3.47 10.44 1.75
CA ALA A 131 -3.40 9.38 2.75
C ALA A 131 -3.29 9.94 4.17
N ALA A 132 -2.44 10.95 4.36
CA ALA A 132 -2.29 11.67 5.63
C ALA A 132 -3.60 12.32 6.07
N MET A 133 -4.33 12.95 5.15
CA MET A 133 -5.64 13.55 5.43
C MET A 133 -6.63 12.53 5.99
N ILE A 134 -6.74 11.34 5.38
CA ILE A 134 -7.63 10.28 5.86
C ILE A 134 -7.19 9.82 7.26
N ALA A 135 -5.90 9.55 7.47
CA ALA A 135 -5.37 9.10 8.76
C ALA A 135 -5.64 10.11 9.87
N VAL A 136 -5.33 11.39 9.65
CA VAL A 136 -5.57 12.48 10.63
C VAL A 136 -7.06 12.69 10.91
N GLN A 137 -7.91 12.64 9.89
CA GLN A 137 -9.36 12.86 10.06
C GLN A 137 -10.04 11.73 10.83
N GLU A 138 -9.65 10.49 10.59
CA GLU A 138 -10.23 9.31 11.23
C GLU A 138 -9.48 8.89 12.51
N GLY A 139 -8.36 9.52 12.84
CA GLY A 139 -7.53 9.14 13.99
C GLY A 139 -6.97 7.73 13.86
N ALA A 140 -6.67 7.32 12.64
CA ALA A 140 -6.18 6.00 12.36
C ALA A 140 -4.65 5.97 12.27
N PRO A 141 -3.99 4.94 12.83
CA PRO A 141 -2.55 4.78 12.67
C PRO A 141 -2.18 4.57 11.20
N VAL A 142 -1.00 5.03 10.85
CA VAL A 142 -0.38 4.77 9.56
C VAL A 142 0.62 3.63 9.71
N VAL A 143 0.63 2.71 8.76
CA VAL A 143 1.73 1.78 8.55
C VAL A 143 2.37 2.12 7.21
N CYS A 144 3.63 2.46 7.23
CA CYS A 144 4.40 2.57 6.01
C CYS A 144 5.00 1.22 5.64
N GLY A 145 5.15 0.99 4.36
CA GLY A 145 5.92 -0.12 3.84
C GLY A 145 6.64 0.28 2.56
N ALA A 146 7.67 -0.46 2.23
CA ALA A 146 8.38 -0.26 0.99
C ALA A 146 8.39 -1.52 0.14
N ILE A 147 8.44 -1.34 -1.18
CA ILE A 147 8.70 -2.38 -2.16
C ILE A 147 9.91 -2.00 -3.00
N HIS A 148 10.81 -2.96 -3.24
CA HIS A 148 12.01 -2.78 -4.06
C HIS A 148 12.22 -3.99 -4.97
N GLY A 149 12.75 -3.73 -6.18
CA GLY A 149 12.95 -4.74 -7.23
C GLY A 149 11.78 -4.83 -8.21
N SER A 150 10.59 -4.32 -7.86
CA SER A 150 9.43 -4.35 -8.75
C SER A 150 9.54 -3.36 -9.92
N GLN A 151 10.38 -2.33 -9.81
CA GLN A 151 10.72 -1.40 -10.90
C GLN A 151 11.40 -2.10 -12.09
N ASP A 152 12.19 -3.12 -11.81
CA ASP A 152 12.93 -3.91 -12.81
C ASP A 152 12.22 -5.23 -13.16
N TRP A 153 11.14 -5.56 -12.43
CA TRP A 153 10.36 -6.76 -12.70
C TRP A 153 9.57 -6.66 -14.02
N ARG A 154 9.65 -7.72 -14.80
CA ARG A 154 8.84 -7.95 -16.00
C ARG A 154 8.38 -9.41 -16.01
N LEU A 155 7.23 -9.68 -16.59
CA LEU A 155 6.75 -11.06 -16.69
C LEU A 155 7.78 -11.94 -17.43
N GLY A 156 8.23 -13.02 -16.77
CA GLY A 156 9.19 -13.95 -17.31
C GLY A 156 10.67 -13.68 -16.97
N ASN A 157 11.02 -12.52 -16.38
CA ASN A 157 12.41 -12.26 -15.99
C ASN A 157 12.75 -12.72 -14.56
N PHE A 158 11.75 -13.11 -13.78
CA PHE A 158 11.91 -13.57 -12.39
C PHE A 158 12.72 -12.62 -11.51
N HIS A 159 12.70 -11.32 -11.81
CA HIS A 159 13.46 -10.33 -11.05
C HIS A 159 13.05 -10.36 -9.59
N PRO A 160 14.00 -10.41 -8.63
CA PRO A 160 13.68 -10.55 -7.22
C PRO A 160 13.05 -9.28 -6.64
N VAL A 161 11.96 -9.45 -5.89
CA VAL A 161 11.23 -8.38 -5.23
C VAL A 161 11.31 -8.54 -3.70
N SER A 162 11.46 -7.45 -2.98
CA SER A 162 11.39 -7.42 -1.52
C SER A 162 10.39 -6.39 -1.03
N ILE A 163 9.75 -6.72 0.09
CA ILE A 163 8.77 -5.88 0.78
C ILE A 163 9.24 -5.71 2.23
N ALA A 164 9.15 -4.50 2.77
CA ALA A 164 9.36 -4.22 4.18
C ALA A 164 8.13 -3.50 4.76
N PHE A 165 7.74 -3.87 5.97
CA PHE A 165 6.72 -3.18 6.75
C PHE A 165 7.39 -2.46 7.94
N GLY A 166 7.04 -1.19 8.14
CA GLY A 166 7.41 -0.40 9.32
C GLY A 166 6.45 -0.63 10.48
N GLU A 167 6.78 -0.05 11.63
CA GLU A 167 5.88 -0.03 12.78
C GLU A 167 4.70 0.91 12.53
N PRO A 168 3.52 0.64 13.12
CA PRO A 168 2.43 1.59 13.13
C PRO A 168 2.81 2.87 13.88
N PHE A 169 2.48 4.03 13.32
CA PHE A 169 2.67 5.32 13.99
C PHE A 169 1.43 6.21 13.84
N ASP A 170 1.29 7.17 14.76
CA ASP A 170 0.16 8.09 14.81
C ASP A 170 0.52 9.44 14.20
N VAL A 171 -0.33 9.93 13.31
CA VAL A 171 -0.26 11.27 12.73
C VAL A 171 -1.39 12.19 13.22
N GLY A 172 -2.20 11.74 14.18
CA GLY A 172 -3.35 12.48 14.72
C GLY A 172 -2.99 13.74 15.48
N HIS A 173 -1.71 13.92 15.85
CA HIS A 173 -1.20 15.13 16.47
C HIS A 173 -1.16 16.35 15.54
N HIS A 174 -1.25 16.13 14.22
CA HIS A 174 -1.30 17.21 13.24
C HIS A 174 -2.69 17.86 13.16
N PRO A 175 -2.78 19.18 12.95
CA PRO A 175 -4.06 19.87 12.82
C PRO A 175 -4.85 19.41 11.58
N ARG A 176 -6.19 19.35 11.75
CA ARG A 176 -7.12 18.93 10.67
C ARG A 176 -7.32 20.03 9.61
N ASN A 177 -6.24 20.43 8.97
CA ASN A 177 -6.24 21.43 7.91
C ASN A 177 -5.15 21.13 6.86
N SER A 178 -5.13 21.87 5.77
CA SER A 178 -4.19 21.65 4.65
C SER A 178 -2.71 21.72 5.06
N LYS A 179 -2.36 22.50 6.10
CA LYS A 179 -0.99 22.57 6.62
C LYS A 179 -0.63 21.27 7.33
N GLY A 180 -1.46 20.85 8.30
CA GLY A 180 -1.23 19.62 9.05
C GLY A 180 -1.21 18.38 8.17
N TYR A 181 -2.06 18.30 7.15
CA TYR A 181 -2.03 17.17 6.21
C TYR A 181 -0.75 17.10 5.39
N ARG A 182 -0.13 18.24 5.06
CA ARG A 182 1.19 18.27 4.40
C ARG A 182 2.32 17.86 5.35
N GLU A 183 2.25 18.30 6.60
CA GLU A 183 3.22 17.91 7.63
C GLU A 183 3.16 16.39 7.91
N ALA A 184 1.98 15.84 8.09
CA ALA A 184 1.77 14.40 8.22
C ALA A 184 2.21 13.61 6.96
N ALA A 185 1.98 14.15 5.75
CA ALA A 185 2.45 13.55 4.52
C ALA A 185 3.98 13.53 4.44
N HIS A 186 4.64 14.55 5.00
CA HIS A 186 6.11 14.59 5.08
C HIS A 186 6.65 13.50 6.02
N GLU A 187 6.01 13.24 7.16
CA GLU A 187 6.37 12.12 8.05
C GLU A 187 6.22 10.76 7.34
N ILE A 188 5.10 10.56 6.63
CA ILE A 188 4.88 9.37 5.81
C ILE A 188 5.97 9.21 4.77
N GLN A 189 6.38 10.30 4.11
CA GLN A 189 7.44 10.27 3.10
C GLN A 189 8.80 9.89 3.69
N GLN A 190 9.13 10.42 4.86
CA GLN A 190 10.38 10.08 5.54
C GLN A 190 10.43 8.60 5.89
N GLU A 191 9.33 8.07 6.42
CA GLU A 191 9.24 6.65 6.78
C GLU A 191 9.30 5.73 5.56
N LEU A 192 8.58 6.05 4.48
CA LEU A 192 8.65 5.32 3.22
C LEU A 192 10.07 5.28 2.66
N ARG A 193 10.78 6.42 2.68
CA ARG A 193 12.16 6.52 2.20
C ARG A 193 13.10 5.68 3.05
N ARG A 194 12.97 5.73 4.36
CA ARG A 194 13.79 4.94 5.31
C ARG A 194 13.64 3.43 5.07
N LEU A 195 12.41 2.96 4.89
CA LEU A 195 12.13 1.56 4.59
C LEU A 195 12.63 1.14 3.20
N TRP A 196 12.53 2.02 2.22
CA TRP A 196 13.05 1.77 0.88
C TRP A 196 14.59 1.69 0.89
N GLU A 197 15.28 2.59 1.56
CA GLU A 197 16.74 2.56 1.75
C GLU A 197 17.20 1.26 2.45
N PHE A 198 16.47 0.82 3.46
CA PHE A 198 16.68 -0.50 4.08
C PHE A 198 16.59 -1.63 3.05
N LEU A 199 15.60 -1.62 2.16
CA LEU A 199 15.48 -2.64 1.11
C LEU A 199 16.60 -2.56 0.07
N VAL A 200 17.03 -1.36 -0.33
CA VAL A 200 18.19 -1.16 -1.22
C VAL A 200 19.43 -1.79 -0.60
N ALA A 201 19.73 -1.47 0.66
CA ALA A 201 20.86 -2.03 1.39
C ALA A 201 20.76 -3.57 1.52
N THR A 202 19.55 -4.07 1.81
CA THR A 202 19.26 -5.51 1.93
C THR A 202 19.48 -6.24 0.59
N HIS A 203 19.10 -5.64 -0.53
CA HIS A 203 19.35 -6.19 -1.87
C HIS A 203 20.85 -6.24 -2.19
N ALA A 204 21.61 -5.19 -1.86
CA ALA A 204 23.07 -5.16 -2.03
C ALA A 204 23.78 -6.26 -1.23
N GLN A 205 23.19 -6.70 -0.11
CA GLN A 205 23.68 -7.80 0.75
C GLN A 205 23.17 -9.19 0.31
N GLY A 206 22.55 -9.32 -0.87
CA GLY A 206 22.04 -10.59 -1.38
C GLY A 206 20.71 -11.03 -0.77
N ARG A 207 19.96 -10.12 -0.16
CA ARG A 207 18.62 -10.36 0.38
C ARG A 207 18.60 -11.45 1.46
N PRO A 208 19.25 -11.28 2.61
CA PRO A 208 19.27 -12.27 3.67
C PRO A 208 17.85 -12.70 4.07
N ARG A 209 17.68 -13.94 4.56
CA ARG A 209 16.36 -14.46 4.96
C ARG A 209 15.80 -13.71 6.17
N VAL A 210 16.70 -13.26 7.05
CA VAL A 210 16.36 -12.50 8.26
C VAL A 210 17.05 -11.14 8.16
N ALA A 211 16.27 -10.08 8.16
CA ALA A 211 16.70 -8.69 8.31
C ALA A 211 15.57 -7.95 9.03
N ILE A 212 15.92 -7.09 9.96
CA ILE A 212 14.96 -6.33 10.77
C ILE A 212 14.84 -4.95 10.16
N PRO A 213 13.65 -4.56 9.64
CA PRO A 213 13.43 -3.19 9.19
C PRO A 213 13.64 -2.21 10.33
N PRO A 214 14.03 -0.96 10.05
CA PRO A 214 14.10 0.07 11.07
C PRO A 214 12.74 0.21 11.80
N PRO A 215 12.77 0.62 13.07
CA PRO A 215 11.56 0.81 13.88
C PRO A 215 10.68 1.92 13.33
#